data_b32f0130332acbad54851404a6cc35e2
#
_entry.id   b32f0130332acbad54851404a6cc35e2
#
_cell.length_a   1.000
_cell.length_b   1.000
_cell.length_c   1.000
_cell.angle_alpha   90.00
_cell.angle_beta   90.00
_cell.angle_gamma   90.00
#
_symmetry.space_group_name_H-M   'P 1'
#
loop_
_entity.id
_entity.type
_entity.pdbx_description
1 polymer ?
#
loop_
_entity_poly.entity_id
_entity_poly.type
_entity_poly.pdbx_seq_one_letter_code
_entity_poly.pdbx_strand_id
1 'polypeptide(L)'
;TVGEGEEVEALDLFIEATTPVVLNGSAHVTQADIEVDNGVVYVIDKVLELPTIATLIAANPEFSNLETALLQQGLEITLSNTDGTMQDPFTLFAPTDGGFQALVNLNPMDGLTTLQDILDLTNLTDILLYHLVGNDRIRSGDISNGVVINPLTAGTFSIDTTSGILITDAQMTEANIIATNVTAVNGVIHTID
;
A
#
# COMPACT_ATOMS: atom_id res chain seq x y z
N THR A 1 24.54 -17.53 -7.13
CA THR A 1 25.41 -16.83 -6.15
C THR A 1 24.83 -15.44 -5.98
N VAL A 2 24.12 -15.23 -4.88
CA VAL A 2 23.74 -13.89 -4.41
C VAL A 2 25.03 -13.18 -4.06
N GLY A 3 25.27 -11.99 -4.61
CA GLY A 3 26.45 -11.20 -4.31
C GLY A 3 26.52 -10.89 -2.81
N GLU A 4 27.69 -11.01 -2.20
CA GLU A 4 27.94 -10.59 -0.83
C GLU A 4 27.66 -9.07 -0.75
N GLY A 5 26.57 -8.70 -0.04
CA GLY A 5 26.25 -7.30 0.25
C GLY A 5 24.82 -6.85 -0.08
N GLU A 6 24.00 -7.64 -0.74
CA GLU A 6 22.58 -7.33 -0.86
C GLU A 6 21.83 -7.90 0.35
N GLU A 7 21.25 -7.05 1.17
CA GLU A 7 20.29 -7.47 2.18
C GLU A 7 19.15 -8.19 1.45
N VAL A 8 18.94 -9.46 1.78
CA VAL A 8 17.79 -10.23 1.25
C VAL A 8 16.55 -9.64 1.90
N GLU A 9 15.84 -8.84 1.15
CA GLU A 9 14.61 -8.24 1.60
C GLU A 9 13.52 -9.31 1.70
N ALA A 10 12.94 -9.45 2.89
CA ALA A 10 11.78 -10.31 3.07
C ALA A 10 10.54 -9.63 2.49
N LEU A 11 9.80 -10.35 1.65
CA LEU A 11 8.50 -9.91 1.16
C LEU A 11 7.42 -10.25 2.20
N ASP A 12 6.43 -9.38 2.32
CA ASP A 12 5.32 -9.61 3.22
C ASP A 12 4.28 -10.56 2.58
N LEU A 13 3.64 -11.34 3.43
CA LEU A 13 2.54 -12.22 3.10
C LEU A 13 1.30 -11.73 3.85
N PHE A 14 0.26 -11.36 3.14
CA PHE A 14 -1.01 -11.04 3.75
C PHE A 14 -1.77 -12.34 4.08
N ILE A 15 -2.17 -12.48 5.36
CA ILE A 15 -2.91 -13.63 5.86
C ILE A 15 -4.28 -13.18 6.35
N GLU A 16 -5.32 -13.58 5.64
CA GLU A 16 -6.69 -13.40 6.08
C GLU A 16 -7.13 -14.60 6.92
N ALA A 17 -7.35 -14.37 8.21
CA ALA A 17 -7.70 -15.41 9.19
C ALA A 17 -9.18 -15.81 9.08
N THR A 18 -9.62 -16.20 7.90
CA THR A 18 -10.96 -16.74 7.61
C THR A 18 -10.97 -18.27 7.69
N THR A 19 -12.08 -18.90 7.37
CA THR A 19 -12.19 -20.34 7.26
C THR A 19 -12.72 -20.71 5.87
N PRO A 20 -11.86 -21.22 4.98
CA PRO A 20 -10.42 -21.48 5.11
C PRO A 20 -9.57 -20.21 5.20
N VAL A 21 -8.37 -20.29 5.77
CA VAL A 21 -7.36 -19.21 5.76
C VAL A 21 -6.97 -18.89 4.32
N VAL A 22 -6.91 -17.60 3.97
CA VAL A 22 -6.52 -17.13 2.63
C VAL A 22 -5.19 -16.39 2.71
N LEU A 23 -4.31 -16.67 1.74
CA LEU A 23 -3.00 -16.06 1.61
C LEU A 23 -2.99 -15.16 0.35
N ASN A 24 -2.54 -13.90 0.51
CA ASN A 24 -2.50 -12.88 -0.56
C ASN A 24 -3.82 -12.81 -1.35
N GLY A 25 -4.96 -12.94 -0.67
CA GLY A 25 -6.30 -12.85 -1.25
C GLY A 25 -6.67 -13.95 -2.26
N SER A 26 -5.81 -14.97 -2.47
CA SER A 26 -6.03 -15.91 -3.57
C SER A 26 -5.78 -17.38 -3.28
N ALA A 27 -4.81 -17.73 -2.45
CA ALA A 27 -4.47 -19.12 -2.14
C ALA A 27 -5.12 -19.54 -0.83
N HIS A 28 -5.84 -20.65 -0.83
CA HIS A 28 -6.54 -21.17 0.35
C HIS A 28 -5.74 -22.28 1.02
N VAL A 29 -5.67 -22.25 2.35
CA VAL A 29 -5.13 -23.35 3.12
C VAL A 29 -6.14 -24.50 3.13
N THR A 30 -5.79 -25.60 2.50
CA THR A 30 -6.65 -26.80 2.38
C THR A 30 -6.41 -27.81 3.49
N GLN A 31 -5.18 -27.82 4.06
CA GLN A 31 -4.84 -28.60 5.23
C GLN A 31 -3.85 -27.80 6.09
N ALA A 32 -4.17 -27.63 7.35
CA ALA A 32 -3.40 -26.86 8.32
C ALA A 32 -2.72 -27.78 9.34
N ASP A 33 -1.74 -27.22 10.06
CA ASP A 33 -1.14 -27.77 11.28
C ASP A 33 -0.58 -29.20 11.14
N ILE A 34 0.04 -29.51 9.99
CA ILE A 34 0.75 -30.79 9.83
C ILE A 34 2.09 -30.68 10.53
N GLU A 35 2.19 -31.29 11.72
CA GLU A 35 3.42 -31.28 12.51
C GLU A 35 4.50 -32.14 11.88
N VAL A 36 5.73 -31.61 11.85
CA VAL A 36 6.96 -32.32 11.45
C VAL A 36 8.07 -31.98 12.46
N ASP A 37 9.17 -32.75 12.46
CA ASP A 37 10.23 -32.64 13.47
C ASP A 37 10.82 -31.22 13.62
N ASN A 38 10.81 -30.39 12.59
CA ASN A 38 11.43 -29.07 12.57
C ASN A 38 10.48 -27.93 12.22
N GLY A 39 9.15 -28.14 12.25
CA GLY A 39 8.18 -27.10 11.95
C GLY A 39 6.75 -27.59 11.71
N VAL A 40 5.98 -26.78 11.03
CA VAL A 40 4.59 -27.07 10.66
C VAL A 40 4.43 -26.86 9.15
N VAL A 41 3.68 -27.72 8.50
CA VAL A 41 3.37 -27.65 7.06
C VAL A 41 1.91 -27.28 6.88
N TYR A 42 1.67 -26.33 5.98
CA TYR A 42 0.35 -25.95 5.49
C TYR A 42 0.23 -26.31 4.02
N VAL A 43 -0.82 -27.03 3.65
CA VAL A 43 -1.11 -27.35 2.23
C VAL A 43 -2.02 -26.27 1.68
N ILE A 44 -1.66 -25.74 0.52
CA ILE A 44 -2.42 -24.71 -0.18
C ILE A 44 -2.88 -25.19 -1.56
N ASP A 45 -3.95 -24.58 -2.07
CA ASP A 45 -4.58 -24.96 -3.35
C ASP A 45 -3.91 -24.33 -4.59
N LYS A 46 -3.04 -23.32 -4.38
CA LYS A 46 -2.34 -22.61 -5.45
C LYS A 46 -0.90 -22.33 -5.06
N VAL A 47 -0.03 -22.19 -6.06
CA VAL A 47 1.33 -21.64 -5.85
C VAL A 47 1.21 -20.15 -5.52
N LEU A 48 1.92 -19.71 -4.48
CA LEU A 48 2.02 -18.29 -4.14
C LEU A 48 2.98 -17.62 -5.12
N GLU A 49 2.47 -16.61 -5.81
CA GLU A 49 3.30 -15.68 -6.58
C GLU A 49 3.89 -14.63 -5.63
N LEU A 50 4.99 -14.00 -6.05
CA LEU A 50 5.56 -12.88 -5.30
C LEU A 50 4.58 -11.71 -5.31
N PRO A 51 4.15 -11.20 -4.15
CA PRO A 51 3.12 -10.17 -4.12
C PRO A 51 3.63 -8.83 -4.66
N THR A 52 2.86 -8.22 -5.51
CA THR A 52 3.03 -6.81 -5.91
C THR A 52 2.27 -5.90 -4.95
N ILE A 53 2.48 -4.58 -5.07
CA ILE A 53 1.67 -3.60 -4.32
C ILE A 53 0.19 -3.82 -4.60
N ALA A 54 -0.21 -3.99 -5.87
CA ALA A 54 -1.60 -4.26 -6.23
C ALA A 54 -2.15 -5.53 -5.56
N THR A 55 -1.34 -6.61 -5.49
CA THR A 55 -1.72 -7.85 -4.81
C THR A 55 -2.02 -7.62 -3.32
N LEU A 56 -1.16 -6.86 -2.63
CA LEU A 56 -1.30 -6.62 -1.19
C LEU A 56 -2.47 -5.66 -0.87
N ILE A 57 -2.72 -4.68 -1.73
CA ILE A 57 -3.89 -3.80 -1.61
C ILE A 57 -5.18 -4.60 -1.80
N ALA A 58 -5.28 -5.40 -2.86
CA ALA A 58 -6.47 -6.21 -3.16
C ALA A 58 -6.74 -7.31 -2.11
N ALA A 59 -5.68 -7.81 -1.45
CA ALA A 59 -5.81 -8.83 -0.43
C ALA A 59 -6.31 -8.29 0.93
N ASN A 60 -6.06 -7.00 1.24
CA ASN A 60 -6.38 -6.43 2.55
C ASN A 60 -7.70 -5.65 2.53
N PRO A 61 -8.75 -6.11 3.26
CA PRO A 61 -10.04 -5.44 3.30
C PRO A 61 -10.01 -3.98 3.81
N GLU A 62 -8.97 -3.58 4.54
CA GLU A 62 -8.81 -2.19 4.99
C GLU A 62 -8.55 -1.20 3.85
N PHE A 63 -8.23 -1.69 2.66
CA PHE A 63 -7.95 -0.89 1.46
C PHE A 63 -9.03 -1.04 0.37
N SER A 64 -10.25 -1.50 0.71
CA SER A 64 -11.29 -1.78 -0.29
C SER A 64 -11.70 -0.54 -1.10
N ASN A 65 -11.70 0.64 -0.48
CA ASN A 65 -11.96 1.91 -1.14
C ASN A 65 -10.80 2.33 -2.06
N LEU A 66 -9.56 2.16 -1.59
CA LEU A 66 -8.36 2.43 -2.38
C LEU A 66 -8.29 1.49 -3.59
N GLU A 67 -8.52 0.18 -3.39
CA GLU A 67 -8.59 -0.79 -4.49
C GLU A 67 -9.60 -0.36 -5.56
N THR A 68 -10.82 -0.01 -5.13
CA THR A 68 -11.88 0.47 -6.04
C THR A 68 -11.42 1.69 -6.83
N ALA A 69 -10.80 2.67 -6.18
CA ALA A 69 -10.29 3.88 -6.83
C ALA A 69 -9.16 3.57 -7.83
N LEU A 70 -8.21 2.70 -7.47
CA LEU A 70 -7.11 2.29 -8.34
C LEU A 70 -7.62 1.54 -9.58
N LEU A 71 -8.56 0.61 -9.40
CA LEU A 71 -9.21 -0.13 -10.50
C LEU A 71 -9.95 0.80 -11.45
N GLN A 72 -10.71 1.77 -10.90
CA GLN A 72 -11.45 2.73 -11.72
C GLN A 72 -10.52 3.61 -12.57
N GLN A 73 -9.32 3.92 -12.09
CA GLN A 73 -8.34 4.75 -12.80
C GLN A 73 -7.31 3.91 -13.60
N GLY A 74 -7.38 2.58 -13.57
CA GLY A 74 -6.45 1.67 -14.25
C GLY A 74 -5.03 1.68 -13.68
N LEU A 75 -4.85 2.18 -12.45
CA LEU A 75 -3.55 2.28 -11.80
C LEU A 75 -3.08 0.94 -11.19
N GLU A 76 -3.98 -0.04 -11.05
CA GLU A 76 -3.64 -1.39 -10.62
C GLU A 76 -2.63 -2.05 -11.60
N ILE A 77 -2.71 -1.72 -12.89
CA ILE A 77 -1.76 -2.21 -13.91
C ILE A 77 -0.35 -1.70 -13.60
N THR A 78 -0.22 -0.41 -13.29
CA THR A 78 1.05 0.20 -12.88
C THR A 78 1.61 -0.46 -11.63
N LEU A 79 0.76 -0.64 -10.60
CA LEU A 79 1.14 -1.23 -9.31
C LEU A 79 1.33 -2.76 -9.36
N SER A 80 0.99 -3.41 -10.45
CA SER A 80 1.28 -4.82 -10.72
C SER A 80 2.56 -5.02 -11.53
N ASN A 81 3.13 -3.95 -12.11
CA ASN A 81 4.31 -4.04 -12.96
C ASN A 81 5.56 -4.36 -12.13
N THR A 82 6.43 -5.22 -12.67
CA THR A 82 7.68 -5.68 -12.03
C THR A 82 8.86 -5.71 -13.00
N ASP A 83 8.71 -5.15 -14.20
CA ASP A 83 9.70 -5.25 -15.27
C ASP A 83 10.60 -4.00 -15.42
N GLY A 84 10.46 -3.01 -14.55
CA GLY A 84 11.22 -1.77 -14.56
C GLY A 84 10.77 -0.77 -15.63
N THR A 85 9.67 -1.03 -16.34
CA THR A 85 9.21 -0.15 -17.42
C THR A 85 8.28 0.97 -16.93
N MET A 86 7.69 0.84 -15.73
CA MET A 86 6.67 1.73 -15.18
C MET A 86 7.10 2.45 -13.89
N GLN A 87 8.39 2.82 -13.79
CA GLN A 87 8.94 3.57 -12.65
C GLN A 87 8.95 2.78 -11.30
N ASP A 88 8.85 1.45 -11.35
CA ASP A 88 9.13 0.63 -10.17
C ASP A 88 10.64 0.66 -9.83
N PRO A 89 11.04 0.54 -8.54
CA PRO A 89 10.17 0.29 -7.41
C PRO A 89 9.36 1.51 -6.99
N PHE A 90 8.21 1.24 -6.34
CA PHE A 90 7.30 2.27 -5.87
C PHE A 90 7.31 2.40 -4.35
N THR A 91 6.94 3.58 -3.85
CA THR A 91 6.46 3.77 -2.48
C THR A 91 5.02 4.25 -2.54
N LEU A 92 4.10 3.49 -1.96
CA LEU A 92 2.69 3.86 -1.86
C LEU A 92 2.36 4.27 -0.43
N PHE A 93 1.85 5.48 -0.26
CA PHE A 93 1.20 5.93 0.97
C PHE A 93 -0.30 5.61 0.86
N ALA A 94 -0.70 4.45 1.40
CA ALA A 94 -2.01 3.85 1.18
C ALA A 94 -3.02 4.32 2.24
N PRO A 95 -4.03 5.14 1.89
CA PRO A 95 -5.09 5.49 2.81
C PRO A 95 -5.99 4.27 3.08
N THR A 96 -6.33 4.07 4.35
CA THR A 96 -7.31 3.07 4.75
C THR A 96 -8.74 3.49 4.39
N ASP A 97 -9.69 2.58 4.49
CA ASP A 97 -11.12 2.90 4.39
C ASP A 97 -11.54 3.96 5.43
N GLY A 98 -10.87 3.96 6.61
CA GLY A 98 -11.00 5.00 7.61
C GLY A 98 -10.54 6.37 7.13
N GLY A 99 -9.41 6.45 6.42
CA GLY A 99 -8.90 7.68 5.80
C GLY A 99 -9.86 8.24 4.74
N PHE A 100 -10.42 7.38 3.88
CA PHE A 100 -11.47 7.80 2.94
C PHE A 100 -12.70 8.34 3.66
N GLN A 101 -13.12 7.71 4.77
CA GLN A 101 -14.25 8.19 5.55
C GLN A 101 -13.92 9.51 6.28
N ALA A 102 -12.69 9.69 6.75
CA ALA A 102 -12.23 10.94 7.33
C ALA A 102 -12.29 12.09 6.32
N LEU A 103 -11.84 11.85 5.06
CA LEU A 103 -11.93 12.82 3.98
C LEU A 103 -13.37 13.25 3.71
N VAL A 104 -14.32 12.29 3.63
CA VAL A 104 -15.77 12.58 3.45
C VAL A 104 -16.30 13.45 4.59
N ASN A 105 -15.82 13.27 5.81
CA ASN A 105 -16.30 14.00 6.98
C ASN A 105 -15.57 15.33 7.23
N LEU A 106 -14.44 15.57 6.56
CA LEU A 106 -13.53 16.70 6.85
C LEU A 106 -14.21 18.06 6.61
N ASN A 107 -14.94 18.18 5.52
CA ASN A 107 -15.62 19.41 5.16
C ASN A 107 -16.98 19.14 4.47
N PRO A 108 -18.08 19.10 5.21
CA PRO A 108 -19.41 18.84 4.64
C PRO A 108 -19.87 19.84 3.58
N MET A 109 -19.15 20.96 3.38
CA MET A 109 -19.49 22.00 2.43
C MET A 109 -18.79 21.87 1.07
N ASP A 110 -17.83 20.95 0.92
CA ASP A 110 -17.11 20.70 -0.34
C ASP A 110 -17.87 19.79 -1.31
N GLY A 111 -18.99 19.21 -0.85
CA GLY A 111 -19.84 18.32 -1.65
C GLY A 111 -19.44 16.85 -1.59
N LEU A 112 -18.38 16.49 -0.85
CA LEU A 112 -17.98 15.11 -0.64
C LEU A 112 -18.77 14.55 0.55
N THR A 113 -19.78 13.73 0.28
CA THR A 113 -20.66 13.13 1.31
C THR A 113 -20.63 11.61 1.33
N THR A 114 -20.10 11.02 0.27
CA THR A 114 -20.01 9.56 0.08
C THR A 114 -18.70 9.19 -0.59
N LEU A 115 -18.34 7.91 -0.50
CA LEU A 115 -17.24 7.37 -1.30
C LEU A 115 -17.41 7.62 -2.80
N GLN A 116 -18.66 7.53 -3.30
CA GLN A 116 -18.95 7.74 -4.72
C GLN A 116 -18.59 9.15 -5.16
N ASP A 117 -18.80 10.16 -4.31
CA ASP A 117 -18.42 11.55 -4.63
C ASP A 117 -16.90 11.68 -4.81
N ILE A 118 -16.11 10.93 -4.03
CA ILE A 118 -14.64 10.84 -4.20
C ILE A 118 -14.29 10.15 -5.52
N LEU A 119 -14.93 9.03 -5.83
CA LEU A 119 -14.70 8.27 -7.07
C LEU A 119 -15.08 9.05 -8.32
N ASP A 120 -16.04 9.96 -8.22
CA ASP A 120 -16.52 10.82 -9.32
C ASP A 120 -15.67 12.10 -9.51
N LEU A 121 -14.63 12.32 -8.68
CA LEU A 121 -13.74 13.46 -8.83
C LEU A 121 -13.00 13.40 -10.17
N THR A 122 -13.04 14.49 -10.92
CA THR A 122 -12.39 14.59 -12.23
C THR A 122 -10.86 14.54 -12.17
N ASN A 123 -10.28 14.80 -11.00
CA ASN A 123 -8.84 14.76 -10.71
C ASN A 123 -8.46 13.58 -9.81
N LEU A 124 -9.28 12.53 -9.72
CA LEU A 124 -9.01 11.37 -8.88
C LEU A 124 -7.66 10.71 -9.23
N THR A 125 -7.32 10.62 -10.52
CA THR A 125 -6.01 10.11 -10.95
C THR A 125 -4.85 10.89 -10.34
N ASP A 126 -4.92 12.24 -10.35
CA ASP A 126 -3.86 13.07 -9.76
C ASP A 126 -3.78 12.90 -8.24
N ILE A 127 -4.93 12.75 -7.58
CA ILE A 127 -4.98 12.46 -6.14
C ILE A 127 -4.31 11.13 -5.83
N LEU A 128 -4.60 10.06 -6.57
CA LEU A 128 -3.97 8.76 -6.38
C LEU A 128 -2.47 8.81 -6.68
N LEU A 129 -2.05 9.50 -7.74
CA LEU A 129 -0.63 9.69 -8.07
C LEU A 129 0.10 10.56 -7.03
N TYR A 130 -0.60 11.39 -6.27
CA TYR A 130 -0.02 12.15 -5.14
C TYR A 130 0.34 11.25 -3.95
N HIS A 131 -0.26 10.08 -3.86
CA HIS A 131 0.06 9.05 -2.86
C HIS A 131 1.16 8.07 -3.31
N LEU A 132 1.64 8.21 -4.56
CA LEU A 132 2.56 7.26 -5.17
C LEU A 132 3.89 7.94 -5.54
N VAL A 133 4.99 7.39 -5.05
CA VAL A 133 6.36 7.78 -5.44
C VAL A 133 6.92 6.70 -6.35
N GLY A 134 7.50 7.10 -7.47
CA GLY A 134 8.11 6.17 -8.42
C GLY A 134 9.64 6.19 -8.35
N ASN A 135 10.25 5.11 -8.84
CA ASN A 135 11.70 4.90 -8.88
C ASN A 135 12.39 4.94 -7.50
N ASP A 136 11.63 4.80 -6.43
CA ASP A 136 12.16 4.83 -5.08
C ASP A 136 11.37 3.94 -4.12
N ARG A 137 12.09 3.25 -3.26
CA ARG A 137 11.56 2.41 -2.18
C ARG A 137 11.94 3.05 -0.85
N ILE A 138 11.15 4.04 -0.44
CA ILE A 138 11.38 4.79 0.78
C ILE A 138 10.91 3.96 1.97
N ARG A 139 11.84 3.42 2.76
CA ARG A 139 11.51 2.69 4.00
C ARG A 139 11.40 3.64 5.17
N SER A 140 10.76 3.20 6.24
CA SER A 140 10.66 4.01 7.48
C SER A 140 12.02 4.41 8.05
N GLY A 141 13.06 3.59 7.86
CA GLY A 141 14.43 3.90 8.26
C GLY A 141 15.11 4.99 7.43
N ASP A 142 14.62 5.25 6.22
CA ASP A 142 15.13 6.28 5.30
C ASP A 142 14.40 7.62 5.51
N ILE A 143 13.29 7.60 6.24
CA ILE A 143 12.48 8.79 6.53
C ILE A 143 13.14 9.59 7.65
N SER A 144 13.71 10.75 7.31
CA SER A 144 14.22 11.72 8.27
C SER A 144 13.21 12.84 8.50
N ASN A 145 13.30 13.48 9.68
CA ASN A 145 12.43 14.60 10.01
C ASN A 145 12.57 15.76 9.02
N GLY A 146 11.44 16.23 8.50
CA GLY A 146 11.39 17.32 7.52
C GLY A 146 11.76 16.89 6.09
N VAL A 147 11.88 15.60 5.81
CA VAL A 147 12.11 15.14 4.44
C VAL A 147 10.95 15.57 3.54
N VAL A 148 11.28 16.04 2.35
CA VAL A 148 10.30 16.41 1.32
C VAL A 148 10.21 15.29 0.30
N ILE A 149 9.00 14.81 0.08
CA ILE A 149 8.69 13.73 -0.86
C ILE A 149 8.11 14.32 -2.13
N ASN A 150 8.55 13.76 -3.29
CA ASN A 150 8.10 14.13 -4.61
C ASN A 150 7.27 12.99 -5.21
N PRO A 151 5.93 13.07 -5.18
CA PRO A 151 5.05 12.06 -5.76
C PRO A 151 5.06 12.07 -7.30
N LEU A 152 4.36 11.12 -7.92
CA LEU A 152 4.24 10.99 -9.38
C LEU A 152 3.38 12.07 -10.04
N THR A 153 2.74 12.94 -9.27
CA THR A 153 2.01 14.12 -9.76
C THR A 153 2.66 15.40 -9.25
N ALA A 154 2.16 16.55 -9.68
CA ALA A 154 2.66 17.85 -9.24
C ALA A 154 2.37 18.08 -7.74
N GLY A 155 3.31 18.74 -7.07
CA GLY A 155 3.26 19.04 -5.64
C GLY A 155 4.26 18.19 -4.85
N THR A 156 4.36 18.50 -3.57
CA THR A 156 5.22 17.80 -2.61
C THR A 156 4.52 17.74 -1.27
N PHE A 157 4.91 16.80 -0.43
CA PHE A 157 4.56 16.79 0.98
C PHE A 157 5.81 16.56 1.83
N SER A 158 5.75 16.92 3.09
CA SER A 158 6.83 16.71 4.06
C SER A 158 6.42 15.70 5.12
N ILE A 159 7.42 15.05 5.70
CA ILE A 159 7.20 14.09 6.79
C ILE A 159 7.87 14.62 8.07
N ASP A 160 7.08 14.73 9.14
CA ASP A 160 7.55 15.04 10.50
C ASP A 160 7.62 13.74 11.32
N THR A 161 8.75 13.50 11.95
CA THR A 161 8.98 12.30 12.78
C THR A 161 9.15 12.62 14.28
N THR A 162 8.83 13.85 14.71
CA THR A 162 9.04 14.29 16.11
C THR A 162 8.07 13.66 17.11
N SER A 163 6.85 13.32 16.67
CA SER A 163 5.77 12.79 17.53
C SER A 163 4.97 11.64 16.88
N GLY A 164 5.65 10.83 16.11
CA GLY A 164 5.07 9.82 15.23
C GLY A 164 5.55 10.09 13.81
N ILE A 165 4.96 9.47 12.81
CA ILE A 165 5.27 9.78 11.42
C ILE A 165 4.05 10.49 10.82
N LEU A 166 4.16 11.81 10.66
CA LEU A 166 3.10 12.68 10.20
C LEU A 166 3.43 13.22 8.80
N ILE A 167 2.54 13.02 7.86
CA ILE A 167 2.61 13.64 6.53
C ILE A 167 1.90 14.98 6.60
N THR A 168 2.51 16.03 6.03
CA THR A 168 1.88 17.35 5.87
C THR A 168 2.00 17.79 4.41
N ASP A 169 0.88 18.04 3.77
CA ASP A 169 0.84 18.52 2.40
C ASP A 169 1.02 20.06 2.30
N ALA A 170 1.02 20.58 1.07
CA ALA A 170 1.18 22.02 0.83
C ALA A 170 -0.01 22.88 1.33
N GLN A 171 -1.17 22.27 1.58
CA GLN A 171 -2.36 22.89 2.15
C GLN A 171 -2.39 22.80 3.69
N MET A 172 -1.34 22.23 4.31
CA MET A 172 -1.28 21.96 5.74
C MET A 172 -2.31 20.93 6.22
N THR A 173 -2.74 20.04 5.31
CA THR A 173 -3.53 18.86 5.68
C THR A 173 -2.58 17.79 6.22
N GLU A 174 -2.98 17.13 7.28
CA GLU A 174 -2.17 16.16 7.99
C GLU A 174 -2.76 14.76 7.89
N ALA A 175 -1.89 13.75 7.74
CA ALA A 175 -2.21 12.34 7.80
C ALA A 175 -1.13 11.59 8.58
N ASN A 176 -1.52 10.65 9.46
CA ASN A 176 -0.53 9.85 10.19
C ASN A 176 -0.18 8.60 9.39
N ILE A 177 1.11 8.23 9.39
CA ILE A 177 1.50 6.89 8.96
C ILE A 177 1.30 5.94 10.14
N ILE A 178 0.30 5.05 10.03
CA ILE A 178 -0.12 4.13 11.10
C ILE A 178 0.53 2.76 11.00
N ALA A 179 1.02 2.37 9.81
CA ALA A 179 1.85 1.19 9.61
C ALA A 179 2.88 1.45 8.51
N THR A 180 4.06 0.85 8.66
CA THR A 180 5.19 1.10 7.74
C THR A 180 5.74 -0.20 7.18
N ASN A 181 6.41 -0.09 6.01
CA ASN A 181 7.26 -1.13 5.42
C ASN A 181 6.54 -2.45 5.09
N VAL A 182 5.29 -2.41 4.62
CA VAL A 182 4.71 -3.61 3.99
C VAL A 182 5.37 -3.77 2.62
N THR A 183 6.15 -4.83 2.46
CA THR A 183 7.09 -5.00 1.34
C THR A 183 6.51 -5.87 0.25
N ALA A 184 6.42 -5.32 -0.96
CA ALA A 184 6.07 -6.00 -2.19
C ALA A 184 7.30 -6.17 -3.10
N VAL A 185 7.22 -7.07 -4.10
CA VAL A 185 8.33 -7.27 -5.05
C VAL A 185 8.68 -5.99 -5.81
N ASN A 186 7.70 -5.14 -6.09
CA ASN A 186 7.84 -3.90 -6.85
C ASN A 186 7.75 -2.63 -6.00
N GLY A 187 7.87 -2.72 -4.66
CA GLY A 187 7.86 -1.52 -3.83
C GLY A 187 7.55 -1.76 -2.37
N VAL A 188 7.17 -0.69 -1.68
CA VAL A 188 6.79 -0.68 -0.27
C VAL A 188 5.49 0.11 -0.08
N ILE A 189 4.70 -0.29 0.91
CA ILE A 189 3.45 0.37 1.29
C ILE A 189 3.61 0.92 2.71
N HIS A 190 3.19 2.17 2.89
CA HIS A 190 2.96 2.81 4.19
C HIS A 190 1.47 3.08 4.32
N THR A 191 0.85 2.59 5.37
CA THR A 191 -0.58 2.80 5.63
C THR A 191 -0.80 4.14 6.30
N ILE A 192 -1.74 4.92 5.79
CA ILE A 192 -2.11 6.22 6.34
C ILE A 192 -3.60 6.25 6.75
N ASP A 193 -3.93 7.13 7.74
CA ASP A 193 -5.31 7.35 8.23
C ASP A 193 -6.03 8.49 7.50
#